data_522a990ca97324b5903b1edef9e91b45
#
_entry.id   522a990ca97324b5903b1edef9e91b45
#
_cell.length_a   1.000
_cell.length_b   1.000
_cell.length_c   1.000
_cell.angle_alpha   90.00
_cell.angle_beta   90.00
_cell.angle_gamma   90.00
#
_symmetry.space_group_name_H-M   'P 1'
#
loop_
_entity.id
_entity.type
_entity.pdbx_description
1 polymer ?
#
loop_
_entity_poly.entity_id
_entity_poly.type
_entity_poly.pdbx_seq_one_letter_code
_entity_poly.pdbx_strand_id
1 'polypeptide(L)'
;MENNKKTILYLGVLLITILSGYLIYDKYVATEPSIEIGVQNGNLLLDQEITSIDGGETILFSDYRDSVLIIDFMAPWCEPCKLQIPYLREVESIPGVEVVTINIDTSYDTEYLLNLKEEENIRWFFGTNPSSALDFEVNAIPTILIVDQEGVIVHRSYFTSDKDFQRILPDLID
;
A
#
# COMPACT_ATOMS: atom_id res chain seq x y z
N MET A 1 -0.20 -30.22 -61.83
CA MET A 1 -1.42 -29.90 -61.01
C MET A 1 -1.30 -30.39 -59.55
N GLU A 2 -0.62 -31.51 -59.29
CA GLU A 2 -0.48 -32.10 -57.95
C GLU A 2 0.39 -31.27 -57.00
N ASN A 3 1.49 -30.64 -57.55
CA ASN A 3 2.42 -29.86 -56.76
C ASN A 3 1.80 -28.57 -56.18
N ASN A 4 0.91 -27.90 -56.91
CA ASN A 4 0.20 -26.70 -56.43
C ASN A 4 -0.77 -27.00 -55.28
N LYS A 5 -1.41 -28.19 -55.28
CA LYS A 5 -2.30 -28.58 -54.19
C LYS A 5 -1.55 -28.81 -52.87
N LYS A 6 -0.38 -29.46 -52.94
CA LYS A 6 0.46 -29.67 -51.75
C LYS A 6 0.98 -28.31 -51.19
N THR A 7 1.42 -27.39 -52.06
CA THR A 7 1.87 -26.06 -51.66
C THR A 7 0.76 -25.25 -50.97
N ILE A 8 -0.47 -25.29 -51.50
CA ILE A 8 -1.61 -24.62 -50.90
C ILE A 8 -1.97 -25.24 -49.53
N LEU A 9 -1.87 -26.57 -49.40
CA LEU A 9 -2.09 -27.24 -48.12
C LEU A 9 -1.06 -26.85 -47.07
N TYR A 10 0.23 -26.78 -47.41
CA TYR A 10 1.30 -26.34 -46.47
C TYR A 10 1.12 -24.90 -46.06
N LEU A 11 0.77 -23.98 -46.96
CA LEU A 11 0.49 -22.59 -46.64
C LEU A 11 -0.72 -22.45 -45.72
N GLY A 12 -1.77 -23.25 -45.92
CA GLY A 12 -2.94 -23.27 -45.04
C GLY A 12 -2.61 -23.74 -43.61
N VAL A 13 -1.83 -24.82 -43.49
CA VAL A 13 -1.37 -25.33 -42.18
C VAL A 13 -0.49 -24.28 -41.46
N LEU A 14 0.43 -23.64 -42.19
CA LEU A 14 1.31 -22.60 -41.63
C LEU A 14 0.49 -21.40 -41.12
N LEU A 15 -0.52 -20.97 -41.88
CA LEU A 15 -1.39 -19.85 -41.46
C LEU A 15 -2.19 -20.22 -40.21
N ILE A 16 -2.71 -21.44 -40.11
CA ILE A 16 -3.45 -21.91 -38.94
C ILE A 16 -2.54 -21.98 -37.71
N THR A 17 -1.30 -22.45 -37.86
CA THR A 17 -0.36 -22.52 -36.72
C THR A 17 0.07 -21.11 -36.23
N ILE A 18 0.27 -20.17 -37.16
CA ILE A 18 0.58 -18.78 -36.80
C ILE A 18 -0.60 -18.12 -36.12
N LEU A 19 -1.82 -18.31 -36.64
CA LEU A 19 -3.05 -17.74 -36.06
C LEU A 19 -3.34 -18.32 -34.69
N SER A 20 -3.21 -19.64 -34.51
CA SER A 20 -3.38 -20.28 -33.21
C SER A 20 -2.31 -19.84 -32.20
N GLY A 21 -1.06 -19.72 -32.65
CA GLY A 21 0.02 -19.16 -31.83
C GLY A 21 -0.24 -17.71 -31.39
N TYR A 22 -0.75 -16.88 -32.30
CA TYR A 22 -1.13 -15.50 -32.01
C TYR A 22 -2.29 -15.42 -30.99
N LEU A 23 -3.34 -16.23 -31.18
CA LEU A 23 -4.48 -16.26 -30.25
C LEU A 23 -4.09 -16.78 -28.85
N ILE A 24 -3.17 -17.74 -28.80
CA ILE A 24 -2.62 -18.22 -27.52
C ILE A 24 -1.76 -17.14 -26.88
N TYR A 25 -0.87 -16.51 -27.64
CA TYR A 25 -0.02 -15.42 -27.18
C TYR A 25 -0.84 -14.24 -26.64
N ASP A 26 -1.86 -13.80 -27.41
CA ASP A 26 -2.77 -12.72 -27.00
C ASP A 26 -3.50 -13.03 -25.70
N LYS A 27 -3.98 -14.29 -25.56
CA LYS A 27 -4.64 -14.74 -24.32
C LYS A 27 -3.69 -14.83 -23.12
N TYR A 28 -2.43 -15.19 -23.32
CA TYR A 28 -1.45 -15.30 -22.23
C TYR A 28 -0.81 -13.95 -21.90
N VAL A 29 -0.56 -13.07 -22.86
CA VAL A 29 0.04 -11.76 -22.66
C VAL A 29 -0.99 -10.72 -22.18
N ALA A 30 -2.26 -10.85 -22.60
CA ALA A 30 -3.34 -9.97 -22.15
C ALA A 30 -3.84 -10.25 -20.73
N THR A 31 -3.28 -11.24 -20.02
CA THR A 31 -3.78 -11.69 -18.70
C THR A 31 -2.78 -11.49 -17.57
N GLU A 32 -1.74 -10.66 -17.75
CA GLU A 32 -1.00 -10.17 -16.58
C GLU A 32 -1.96 -9.25 -15.81
N PRO A 33 -2.36 -9.61 -14.58
CA PRO A 33 -3.20 -8.72 -13.78
C PRO A 33 -2.39 -7.45 -13.51
N SER A 34 -2.76 -6.35 -14.16
CA SER A 34 -2.22 -5.05 -13.80
C SER A 34 -2.68 -4.74 -12.39
N ILE A 35 -1.74 -4.60 -11.45
CA ILE A 35 -2.06 -4.13 -10.11
C ILE A 35 -2.55 -2.68 -10.26
N GLU A 36 -3.81 -2.45 -9.91
CA GLU A 36 -4.40 -1.11 -9.97
C GLU A 36 -3.91 -0.26 -8.79
N ILE A 37 -3.66 1.03 -9.06
CA ILE A 37 -3.39 2.01 -8.00
C ILE A 37 -4.70 2.28 -7.25
N GLY A 38 -4.64 2.24 -5.93
CA GLY A 38 -5.83 2.45 -5.11
C GLY A 38 -5.55 2.35 -3.62
N VAL A 39 -6.61 2.12 -2.85
CA VAL A 39 -6.58 2.19 -1.38
C VAL A 39 -7.13 0.94 -0.71
N GLN A 40 -7.42 -0.10 -1.48
CA GLN A 40 -7.96 -1.36 -0.99
C GLN A 40 -6.90 -2.48 -1.03
N ASN A 41 -7.14 -3.57 -0.30
CA ASN A 41 -6.26 -4.74 -0.34
C ASN A 41 -6.05 -5.23 -1.77
N GLY A 42 -4.80 -5.47 -2.14
CA GLY A 42 -4.38 -5.88 -3.48
C GLY A 42 -4.09 -4.73 -4.44
N ASN A 43 -4.37 -3.48 -4.05
CA ASN A 43 -3.97 -2.32 -4.85
C ASN A 43 -2.51 -1.93 -4.59
N LEU A 44 -1.86 -1.41 -5.62
CA LEU A 44 -0.66 -0.61 -5.44
C LEU A 44 -1.04 0.68 -4.70
N LEU A 45 -0.39 0.95 -3.59
CA LEU A 45 -0.67 2.11 -2.74
C LEU A 45 -0.65 3.40 -3.56
N LEU A 46 -1.70 4.21 -3.43
CA LEU A 46 -1.72 5.58 -3.93
C LEU A 46 -0.57 6.36 -3.30
N ASP A 47 0.36 6.85 -4.13
CA ASP A 47 1.49 7.64 -3.64
C ASP A 47 1.02 9.04 -3.25
N GLN A 48 1.37 9.45 -2.06
CA GLN A 48 0.98 10.75 -1.51
C GLN A 48 2.13 11.38 -0.74
N GLU A 49 2.26 12.69 -0.90
CA GLU A 49 3.19 13.51 -0.15
C GLU A 49 2.62 13.83 1.24
N ILE A 50 3.38 13.54 2.28
CA ILE A 50 3.02 13.82 3.67
C ILE A 50 4.07 14.73 4.30
N THR A 51 3.63 15.84 4.85
CA THR A 51 4.51 16.78 5.56
C THR A 51 4.51 16.45 7.05
N SER A 52 5.68 16.42 7.69
CA SER A 52 5.81 16.24 9.13
C SER A 52 5.05 17.33 9.90
N ILE A 53 4.57 17.00 11.10
CA ILE A 53 3.77 17.92 11.91
C ILE A 53 4.51 19.22 12.28
N ASP A 54 5.85 19.23 12.28
CA ASP A 54 6.68 20.40 12.48
C ASP A 54 7.05 21.16 11.18
N GLY A 55 6.64 20.61 10.01
CA GLY A 55 6.95 21.19 8.71
C GLY A 55 8.39 21.03 8.25
N GLY A 56 9.21 20.28 9.00
CA GLY A 56 10.66 20.15 8.74
C GLY A 56 11.00 19.11 7.66
N GLU A 57 10.14 18.13 7.43
CA GLU A 57 10.35 17.02 6.50
C GLU A 57 9.08 16.75 5.70
N THR A 58 9.27 16.28 4.47
CA THR A 58 8.20 15.80 3.60
C THR A 58 8.64 14.48 3.01
N ILE A 59 7.77 13.48 3.06
CA ILE A 59 7.97 12.13 2.52
C ILE A 59 6.96 11.83 1.43
N LEU A 60 7.30 10.89 0.56
CA LEU A 60 6.38 10.14 -0.29
C LEU A 60 6.25 8.71 0.23
N PHE A 61 5.10 8.07 0.08
CA PHE A 61 4.99 6.67 0.47
C PHE A 61 5.90 5.76 -0.36
N SER A 62 6.22 6.16 -1.59
CA SER A 62 7.19 5.47 -2.45
C SER A 62 8.63 5.50 -1.91
N ASP A 63 8.96 6.39 -0.98
CA ASP A 63 10.27 6.43 -0.32
C ASP A 63 10.52 5.21 0.59
N TYR A 64 9.44 4.50 0.94
CA TYR A 64 9.46 3.31 1.81
C TYR A 64 9.44 1.99 1.03
N ARG A 65 9.69 2.01 -0.29
CA ARG A 65 9.91 0.77 -1.05
C ARG A 65 11.07 -0.02 -0.43
N ASP A 66 11.02 -1.34 -0.57
CA ASP A 66 11.95 -2.28 0.07
C ASP A 66 11.77 -2.43 1.61
N SER A 67 10.77 -1.76 2.20
CA SER A 67 10.35 -1.93 3.60
C SER A 67 8.86 -2.25 3.68
N VAL A 68 8.46 -2.93 4.73
CA VAL A 68 7.03 -3.06 5.07
C VAL A 68 6.58 -1.75 5.69
N LEU A 69 5.64 -1.05 5.05
CA LEU A 69 5.14 0.23 5.52
C LEU A 69 3.78 0.06 6.23
N ILE A 70 3.70 0.56 7.45
CA ILE A 70 2.43 0.63 8.21
C ILE A 70 1.99 2.09 8.26
N ILE A 71 0.80 2.36 7.72
CA ILE A 71 0.20 3.70 7.73
C ILE A 71 -0.96 3.71 8.71
N ASP A 72 -0.92 4.64 9.65
CA ASP A 72 -1.95 4.86 10.67
C ASP A 72 -2.62 6.22 10.46
N PHE A 73 -3.89 6.21 10.09
CA PHE A 73 -4.70 7.42 10.01
C PHE A 73 -5.41 7.65 11.34
N MET A 74 -5.13 8.78 11.97
CA MET A 74 -5.63 9.10 13.29
C MET A 74 -6.07 10.57 13.44
N ALA A 75 -6.68 10.88 14.58
CA ALA A 75 -6.90 12.25 15.04
C ALA A 75 -6.70 12.34 16.56
N PRO A 76 -6.28 13.51 17.10
CA PRO A 76 -5.96 13.66 18.52
C PRO A 76 -7.09 13.32 19.50
N TRP A 77 -8.35 13.51 19.11
CA TRP A 77 -9.54 13.20 19.92
C TRP A 77 -9.96 11.73 19.88
N CYS A 78 -9.31 10.92 19.04
CA CYS A 78 -9.69 9.53 18.80
C CYS A 78 -9.10 8.60 19.88
N GLU A 79 -9.86 8.25 20.88
CA GLU A 79 -9.41 7.32 21.94
C GLU A 79 -9.00 5.92 21.40
N PRO A 80 -9.73 5.30 20.45
CA PRO A 80 -9.26 4.05 19.85
C PRO A 80 -7.92 4.18 19.13
N CYS A 81 -7.61 5.37 18.55
CA CYS A 81 -6.32 5.61 17.90
C CYS A 81 -5.18 5.59 18.92
N LYS A 82 -5.38 6.19 20.09
CA LYS A 82 -4.38 6.14 21.18
C LYS A 82 -4.14 4.71 21.66
N LEU A 83 -5.17 3.86 21.66
CA LEU A 83 -5.01 2.43 21.97
C LEU A 83 -4.25 1.66 20.89
N GLN A 84 -4.17 2.18 19.64
CA GLN A 84 -3.37 1.59 18.56
C GLN A 84 -1.87 1.86 18.73
N ILE A 85 -1.48 3.00 19.28
CA ILE A 85 -0.09 3.46 19.40
C ILE A 85 0.84 2.45 20.09
N PRO A 86 0.49 1.80 21.21
CA PRO A 86 1.34 0.77 21.82
C PRO A 86 1.72 -0.37 20.86
N TYR A 87 0.78 -0.84 20.04
CA TYR A 87 1.03 -1.90 19.07
C TYR A 87 1.94 -1.42 17.92
N LEU A 88 1.75 -0.18 17.45
CA LEU A 88 2.63 0.43 16.44
C LEU A 88 4.06 0.57 16.96
N ARG A 89 4.23 0.90 18.24
CA ARG A 89 5.54 1.02 18.88
C ARG A 89 6.27 -0.33 18.96
N GLU A 90 5.55 -1.43 19.14
CA GLU A 90 6.14 -2.76 19.14
C GLU A 90 6.63 -3.14 17.74
N VAL A 91 5.81 -2.91 16.72
CA VAL A 91 6.16 -3.30 15.34
C VAL A 91 7.19 -2.38 14.70
N GLU A 92 7.23 -1.09 15.05
CA GLU A 92 8.26 -0.14 14.60
C GLU A 92 9.68 -0.58 15.00
N SER A 93 9.80 -1.35 16.08
CA SER A 93 11.10 -1.89 16.52
C SER A 93 11.59 -3.07 15.67
N ILE A 94 10.78 -3.59 14.76
CA ILE A 94 11.11 -4.76 13.91
C ILE A 94 11.93 -4.27 12.71
N PRO A 95 13.14 -4.82 12.46
CA PRO A 95 13.92 -4.45 11.28
C PRO A 95 13.17 -4.67 9.98
N GLY A 96 13.18 -3.68 9.09
CA GLY A 96 12.47 -3.71 7.81
C GLY A 96 10.99 -3.31 7.89
N VAL A 97 10.52 -2.86 9.07
CA VAL A 97 9.19 -2.26 9.25
C VAL A 97 9.34 -0.77 9.50
N GLU A 98 8.58 0.01 8.74
CA GLU A 98 8.48 1.45 8.87
C GLU A 98 7.05 1.83 9.24
N VAL A 99 6.89 2.82 10.11
CA VAL A 99 5.57 3.30 10.54
C VAL A 99 5.43 4.78 10.19
N VAL A 100 4.27 5.14 9.64
CA VAL A 100 3.87 6.52 9.36
C VAL A 100 2.51 6.77 9.97
N THR A 101 2.42 7.72 10.90
CA THR A 101 1.13 8.19 11.43
C THR A 101 0.73 9.49 10.73
N ILE A 102 -0.53 9.58 10.33
CA ILE A 102 -1.09 10.74 9.63
C ILE A 102 -2.26 11.29 10.44
N ASN A 103 -2.08 12.52 10.93
CA ASN A 103 -3.19 13.28 11.46
C ASN A 103 -4.10 13.75 10.34
N ILE A 104 -5.36 13.35 10.38
CA ILE A 104 -6.39 13.73 9.39
C ILE A 104 -7.25 14.91 9.85
N ASP A 105 -7.07 15.40 11.07
CA ASP A 105 -7.82 16.53 11.61
C ASP A 105 -6.95 17.80 11.61
N THR A 106 -7.20 18.68 10.67
CA THR A 106 -6.44 19.91 10.49
C THR A 106 -6.82 21.04 11.46
N SER A 107 -7.73 20.81 12.41
CA SER A 107 -8.11 21.80 13.42
C SER A 107 -7.10 21.95 14.55
N TYR A 108 -6.13 21.02 14.65
CA TYR A 108 -5.08 21.03 15.64
C TYR A 108 -3.82 21.71 15.10
N ASP A 109 -3.24 22.59 15.91
CA ASP A 109 -2.00 23.28 15.57
C ASP A 109 -0.76 22.38 15.79
N THR A 110 0.36 22.84 15.28
CA THR A 110 1.67 22.17 15.40
C THR A 110 2.08 21.93 16.84
N GLU A 111 1.87 22.88 17.73
CA GLU A 111 2.28 22.78 19.13
C GLU A 111 1.51 21.64 19.83
N TYR A 112 0.21 21.57 19.60
CA TYR A 112 -0.61 20.48 20.14
C TYR A 112 -0.15 19.11 19.63
N LEU A 113 0.10 18.98 18.32
CA LEU A 113 0.52 17.72 17.71
C LEU A 113 1.91 17.27 18.18
N LEU A 114 2.84 18.21 18.40
CA LEU A 114 4.15 17.92 18.96
C LEU A 114 4.06 17.43 20.41
N ASN A 115 3.23 18.07 21.23
CA ASN A 115 2.96 17.63 22.60
C ASN A 115 2.34 16.21 22.61
N LEU A 116 1.35 15.95 21.75
CA LEU A 116 0.77 14.62 21.61
C LEU A 116 1.81 13.57 21.21
N LYS A 117 2.68 13.90 20.25
CA LYS A 117 3.78 13.04 19.82
C LYS A 117 4.69 12.65 20.98
N GLU A 118 5.03 13.62 21.84
CA GLU A 118 5.85 13.41 23.01
C GLU A 118 5.13 12.60 24.12
N GLU A 119 3.90 12.97 24.45
CA GLU A 119 3.07 12.30 25.47
C GLU A 119 2.82 10.83 25.14
N GLU A 120 2.50 10.55 23.88
CA GLU A 120 2.24 9.19 23.40
C GLU A 120 3.52 8.43 23.00
N ASN A 121 4.70 9.08 23.12
CA ASN A 121 6.01 8.49 22.76
C ASN A 121 6.01 7.92 21.32
N ILE A 122 5.50 8.70 20.36
CA ILE A 122 5.54 8.40 18.93
C ILE A 122 6.94 8.75 18.41
N ARG A 123 7.76 7.75 18.05
CA ARG A 123 9.15 7.94 17.63
C ARG A 123 9.35 7.96 16.13
N TRP A 124 8.40 7.42 15.41
CA TRP A 124 8.36 7.34 13.94
C TRP A 124 7.85 8.64 13.31
N PHE A 125 7.74 8.64 11.99
CA PHE A 125 7.23 9.79 11.26
C PHE A 125 5.77 10.05 11.62
N PHE A 126 5.51 11.28 12.07
CA PHE A 126 4.16 11.77 12.32
C PHE A 126 3.93 13.01 11.47
N GLY A 127 3.01 12.91 10.54
CA GLY A 127 2.75 13.96 9.57
C GLY A 127 1.28 14.28 9.41
N THR A 128 1.01 15.18 8.47
CA THR A 128 -0.33 15.60 8.11
C THR A 128 -0.41 15.87 6.62
N ASN A 129 -1.58 15.58 6.05
CA ASN A 129 -1.99 16.04 4.73
C ASN A 129 -3.51 16.20 4.73
N PRO A 130 -4.04 17.40 4.44
CA PRO A 130 -5.48 17.69 4.51
C PRO A 130 -6.36 16.82 3.59
N SER A 131 -5.81 16.29 2.50
CA SER A 131 -6.56 15.46 1.56
C SER A 131 -6.55 13.97 1.92
N SER A 132 -5.65 13.51 2.82
CA SER A 132 -5.45 12.08 3.10
C SER A 132 -6.72 11.34 3.49
N ALA A 133 -7.59 11.95 4.29
CA ALA A 133 -8.84 11.31 4.69
C ALA A 133 -9.75 10.99 3.48
N LEU A 134 -9.80 11.90 2.50
CA LEU A 134 -10.59 11.73 1.29
C LEU A 134 -9.92 10.79 0.30
N ASP A 135 -8.61 11.03 0.03
CA ASP A 135 -7.84 10.30 -0.97
C ASP A 135 -7.71 8.80 -0.60
N PHE A 136 -7.63 8.50 0.69
CA PHE A 136 -7.57 7.14 1.22
C PHE A 136 -8.93 6.56 1.68
N GLU A 137 -10.04 7.25 1.37
CA GLU A 137 -11.39 6.80 1.75
C GLU A 137 -11.48 6.42 3.23
N VAL A 138 -10.90 7.25 4.11
CA VAL A 138 -10.91 7.02 5.56
C VAL A 138 -12.26 7.40 6.13
N ASN A 139 -13.13 6.41 6.30
CA ASN A 139 -14.51 6.59 6.80
C ASN A 139 -14.63 6.46 8.32
N ALA A 140 -13.62 5.93 8.98
CA ALA A 140 -13.52 5.80 10.43
C ALA A 140 -12.03 5.74 10.84
N ILE A 141 -11.72 6.10 12.09
CA ILE A 141 -10.37 6.05 12.65
C ILE A 141 -10.33 5.25 13.96
N PRO A 142 -9.22 4.57 14.25
CA PRO A 142 -8.05 4.47 13.38
C PRO A 142 -8.35 3.70 12.09
N THR A 143 -7.65 4.02 11.01
CA THR A 143 -7.56 3.16 9.82
C THR A 143 -6.10 2.81 9.65
N ILE A 144 -5.80 1.50 9.59
CA ILE A 144 -4.45 0.98 9.45
C ILE A 144 -4.31 0.32 8.08
N LEU A 145 -3.27 0.70 7.34
CA LEU A 145 -2.82 -0.02 6.15
C LEU A 145 -1.49 -0.71 6.45
N ILE A 146 -1.32 -1.94 5.97
CA ILE A 146 -0.01 -2.60 5.89
C ILE A 146 0.29 -2.79 4.42
N VAL A 147 1.45 -2.34 4.01
CA VAL A 147 1.92 -2.30 2.63
C VAL A 147 3.21 -3.10 2.55
N ASP A 148 3.32 -3.98 1.56
CA ASP A 148 4.54 -4.78 1.35
C ASP A 148 5.67 -3.96 0.71
N GLN A 149 6.84 -4.59 0.53
CA GLN A 149 8.03 -3.96 -0.04
C GLN A 149 7.83 -3.51 -1.50
N GLU A 150 6.92 -4.14 -2.24
CA GLU A 150 6.54 -3.76 -3.61
C GLU A 150 5.53 -2.60 -3.62
N GLY A 151 5.01 -2.25 -2.43
CA GLY A 151 4.03 -1.18 -2.24
C GLY A 151 2.60 -1.59 -2.47
N VAL A 152 2.30 -2.87 -2.37
CA VAL A 152 0.93 -3.37 -2.45
C VAL A 152 0.30 -3.38 -1.06
N ILE A 153 -0.94 -2.91 -0.94
CA ILE A 153 -1.70 -2.96 0.31
C ILE A 153 -2.10 -4.41 0.57
N VAL A 154 -1.53 -5.01 1.60
CA VAL A 154 -1.82 -6.40 2.00
C VAL A 154 -2.85 -6.49 3.12
N HIS A 155 -3.03 -5.41 3.86
CA HIS A 155 -4.01 -5.33 4.94
C HIS A 155 -4.58 -3.92 5.09
N ARG A 156 -5.89 -3.85 5.31
CA ARG A 156 -6.61 -2.62 5.66
C ARG A 156 -7.64 -2.94 6.74
N SER A 157 -7.61 -2.23 7.85
CA SER A 157 -8.55 -2.41 8.97
C SER A 157 -8.78 -1.11 9.73
N TYR A 158 -9.79 -1.09 10.59
CA TYR A 158 -10.02 0.03 11.52
C TYR A 158 -9.13 -0.03 12.78
N PHE A 159 -8.68 -1.23 13.13
CA PHE A 159 -7.78 -1.46 14.26
C PHE A 159 -7.01 -2.74 13.99
N THR A 160 -5.71 -2.73 14.27
CA THR A 160 -4.86 -3.91 14.09
C THR A 160 -4.28 -4.33 15.43
N SER A 161 -4.70 -5.49 15.91
CA SER A 161 -4.23 -6.03 17.18
C SER A 161 -2.83 -6.66 17.05
N ASP A 162 -2.17 -6.90 18.19
CA ASP A 162 -0.91 -7.66 18.25
C ASP A 162 -1.00 -9.00 17.51
N LYS A 163 -2.12 -9.74 17.68
CA LYS A 163 -2.34 -11.02 16.97
C LYS A 163 -2.42 -10.85 15.45
N ASP A 164 -2.95 -9.73 14.97
CA ASP A 164 -3.01 -9.46 13.54
C ASP A 164 -1.62 -9.14 13.00
N PHE A 165 -0.85 -8.32 13.69
CA PHE A 165 0.54 -8.05 13.34
C PHE A 165 1.39 -9.32 13.34
N GLN A 166 1.28 -10.15 14.39
CA GLN A 166 2.01 -11.43 14.48
C GLN A 166 1.64 -12.42 13.36
N ARG A 167 0.44 -12.33 12.82
CA ARG A 167 -0.02 -13.17 11.71
C ARG A 167 0.42 -12.66 10.34
N ILE A 168 0.50 -11.32 10.17
CA ILE A 168 0.71 -10.69 8.86
C ILE A 168 2.21 -10.43 8.61
N LEU A 169 2.92 -9.85 9.58
CA LEU A 169 4.28 -9.37 9.36
C LEU A 169 5.31 -10.46 9.04
N PRO A 170 5.27 -11.66 9.64
CA PRO A 170 6.28 -12.70 9.35
C PRO A 170 6.33 -13.14 7.88
N ASP A 171 5.22 -13.04 7.17
CA ASP A 171 5.15 -13.40 5.74
C ASP A 171 5.66 -12.27 4.82
N LEU A 172 5.89 -11.08 5.37
CA LEU A 172 6.33 -9.89 4.64
C LEU A 172 7.81 -9.52 4.90
N ILE A 173 8.38 -10.01 5.99
CA ILE A 173 9.74 -9.68 6.41
C ILE A 173 10.58 -10.93 6.21
N ASP A 174 11.34 -11.01 5.13
CA ASP A 174 12.35 -12.05 4.88
C ASP A 174 13.78 -11.52 5.11
#